data_26ed287410c4548566dc79a4898d8404
#
_entry.id   26ed287410c4548566dc79a4898d8404
#
_cell.length_a   1.000
_cell.length_b   1.000
_cell.length_c   1.000
_cell.angle_alpha   90.00
_cell.angle_beta   90.00
_cell.angle_gamma   90.00
#
_symmetry.space_group_name_H-M   'P 1'
#
loop_
_entity.id
_entity.type
_entity.pdbx_description
1 polymer ?
#
loop_
_entity_poly.entity_id
_entity_poly.type
_entity_poly.pdbx_seq_one_letter_code
_entity_poly.pdbx_strand_id
1 'polypeptide(L)'
;MTQTAPATTGTPLISEEDLKANQQTSLSEIPHPSLPAGSSLYGSTKIFPDYQAGEGECYFTLVHGIAHESSVSFVAILQALRALRKGFESVLYFYGPAAMNAMATRGFPTTGESAFPGEHNINGQIERFIAEGGTVYVCRFGLSLHGLREEDLIAGCIPCHPLDVQDALIHYARKGAIINSTYNL
;
A
#
# COMPACT_ATOMS: atom_id res chain seq x y z
N MET A 1 48.50 -8.80 10.60
CA MET A 1 48.13 -9.36 9.28
C MET A 1 46.62 -9.42 9.24
N THR A 2 46.03 -8.39 8.65
CA THR A 2 44.58 -8.27 8.50
C THR A 2 44.19 -8.99 7.20
N GLN A 3 43.48 -10.09 7.35
CA GLN A 3 42.99 -10.89 6.23
C GLN A 3 41.72 -10.20 5.69
N THR A 4 41.86 -9.53 4.56
CA THR A 4 40.71 -9.00 3.83
C THR A 4 39.93 -10.15 3.23
N ALA A 5 38.67 -10.31 3.59
CA ALA A 5 37.75 -11.26 2.98
C ALA A 5 37.61 -10.94 1.48
N PRO A 6 37.57 -11.96 0.60
CA PRO A 6 37.38 -11.71 -0.83
C PRO A 6 35.98 -11.14 -1.07
N ALA A 7 35.92 -10.04 -1.82
CA ALA A 7 34.66 -9.50 -2.30
C ALA A 7 33.95 -10.55 -3.16
N THR A 8 32.78 -10.96 -2.74
CA THR A 8 31.89 -11.80 -3.57
C THR A 8 31.42 -10.96 -4.75
N THR A 9 32.09 -11.13 -5.90
CA THR A 9 31.62 -10.63 -7.19
C THR A 9 30.46 -11.51 -7.69
N GLY A 10 29.32 -11.45 -6.99
CA GLY A 10 28.07 -11.93 -7.53
C GLY A 10 27.58 -10.93 -8.57
N THR A 11 27.34 -11.38 -9.80
CA THR A 11 26.63 -10.58 -10.79
C THR A 11 25.28 -10.15 -10.15
N PRO A 12 24.95 -8.87 -10.11
CA PRO A 12 23.65 -8.46 -9.58
C PRO A 12 22.55 -9.16 -10.36
N LEU A 13 21.59 -9.74 -9.65
CA LEU A 13 20.47 -10.49 -10.24
C LEU A 13 19.56 -9.58 -11.09
N ILE A 14 19.66 -8.27 -10.92
CA ILE A 14 18.89 -7.25 -11.62
C ILE A 14 19.89 -6.15 -12.02
N SER A 15 19.81 -5.69 -13.25
CA SER A 15 20.65 -4.58 -13.71
C SER A 15 20.19 -3.25 -13.09
N GLU A 16 21.09 -2.26 -12.99
CA GLU A 16 20.72 -0.91 -12.56
C GLU A 16 19.68 -0.28 -13.49
N GLU A 17 19.68 -0.64 -14.76
CA GLU A 17 18.74 -0.15 -15.77
C GLU A 17 17.33 -0.73 -15.52
N ASP A 18 17.25 -2.02 -15.23
CA ASP A 18 16.00 -2.68 -14.85
C ASP A 18 15.44 -2.12 -13.53
N LEU A 19 16.31 -1.82 -12.55
CA LEU A 19 15.89 -1.18 -11.31
C LEU A 19 15.27 0.20 -11.56
N LYS A 20 15.88 1.03 -12.40
CA LYS A 20 15.35 2.35 -12.75
C LYS A 20 14.04 2.25 -13.52
N ALA A 21 13.94 1.34 -14.47
CA ALA A 21 12.71 1.07 -15.21
C ALA A 21 11.58 0.63 -14.25
N ASN A 22 11.89 -0.23 -13.29
CA ASN A 22 10.95 -0.73 -12.31
C ASN A 22 10.44 0.34 -11.35
N GLN A 23 11.27 1.32 -10.98
CA GLN A 23 10.88 2.46 -10.15
C GLN A 23 9.83 3.35 -10.82
N GLN A 24 9.80 3.37 -12.14
CA GLN A 24 8.86 4.17 -12.93
C GLN A 24 7.57 3.41 -13.26
N THR A 25 7.55 2.10 -13.01
CA THR A 25 6.41 1.26 -13.38
C THR A 25 5.25 1.44 -12.40
N SER A 26 4.05 1.45 -12.93
CA SER A 26 2.83 1.50 -12.15
C SER A 26 2.70 0.27 -11.24
N LEU A 27 2.10 0.44 -10.05
CA LEU A 27 1.86 -0.69 -9.13
C LEU A 27 0.98 -1.80 -9.69
N SER A 28 0.21 -1.53 -10.75
CA SER A 28 -0.55 -2.55 -11.49
C SER A 28 0.36 -3.41 -12.37
N GLU A 29 1.53 -2.90 -12.68
CA GLU A 29 2.53 -3.52 -13.55
C GLU A 29 3.82 -3.75 -12.78
N ILE A 30 3.76 -4.29 -11.55
CA ILE A 30 4.98 -4.65 -10.84
C ILE A 30 5.71 -5.65 -11.74
N PRO A 31 6.81 -5.24 -12.42
CA PRO A 31 7.53 -6.17 -13.26
C PRO A 31 8.11 -7.24 -12.36
N HIS A 32 8.02 -8.46 -12.80
CA HIS A 32 8.76 -9.51 -12.15
C HIS A 32 10.25 -9.17 -12.24
N PRO A 33 10.96 -9.03 -11.12
CA PRO A 33 12.41 -9.01 -11.23
C PRO A 33 12.80 -10.26 -11.99
N SER A 34 13.75 -10.12 -12.91
CA SER A 34 14.28 -11.26 -13.64
C SER A 34 15.02 -12.16 -12.64
N LEU A 35 14.27 -13.04 -12.02
CA LEU A 35 14.83 -14.07 -11.16
C LEU A 35 15.33 -15.22 -12.01
N PRO A 36 16.37 -15.93 -11.55
CA PRO A 36 16.84 -17.13 -12.21
C PRO A 36 15.70 -18.11 -12.48
N ALA A 37 15.73 -18.77 -13.61
CA ALA A 37 14.76 -19.82 -13.93
C ALA A 37 14.69 -20.85 -12.79
N GLY A 38 13.47 -21.12 -12.32
CA GLY A 38 13.23 -21.99 -11.16
C GLY A 38 12.89 -21.27 -9.84
N SER A 39 12.90 -19.93 -9.82
CA SER A 39 12.36 -19.20 -8.68
C SER A 39 10.85 -19.38 -8.60
N SER A 40 10.38 -20.03 -7.54
CA SER A 40 8.94 -20.26 -7.30
C SER A 40 8.16 -18.96 -7.06
N LEU A 41 8.83 -17.85 -6.71
CA LEU A 41 8.18 -16.60 -6.38
C LEU A 41 7.71 -15.83 -7.62
N TYR A 42 8.48 -15.86 -8.71
CA TYR A 42 8.23 -15.04 -9.90
C TYR A 42 8.03 -15.84 -11.20
N GLY A 43 8.18 -17.13 -11.17
CA GLY A 43 7.92 -18.02 -12.31
C GLY A 43 6.50 -18.58 -12.37
N SER A 44 5.63 -18.18 -11.45
CA SER A 44 4.29 -18.75 -11.38
C SER A 44 3.35 -18.07 -12.38
N THR A 45 2.60 -18.89 -13.11
CA THR A 45 1.50 -18.43 -13.94
C THR A 45 0.36 -17.94 -13.04
N LYS A 46 -0.24 -16.82 -13.40
CA LYS A 46 -1.44 -16.32 -12.72
C LYS A 46 -2.57 -17.34 -12.86
N ILE A 47 -3.14 -17.78 -11.72
CA ILE A 47 -4.18 -18.81 -11.67
C ILE A 47 -5.57 -18.20 -11.90
N PHE A 48 -5.83 -17.04 -11.31
CA PHE A 48 -7.14 -16.38 -11.43
C PHE A 48 -7.17 -15.44 -12.64
N PRO A 49 -8.31 -15.35 -13.33
CA PRO A 49 -8.50 -14.40 -14.40
C PRO A 49 -8.36 -12.96 -13.90
N ASP A 50 -8.21 -12.04 -14.83
CA ASP A 50 -8.10 -10.63 -14.52
C ASP A 50 -9.48 -10.01 -14.42
N TYR A 51 -10.07 -10.08 -13.21
CA TYR A 51 -11.39 -9.50 -12.94
C TYR A 51 -11.32 -7.97 -13.01
N GLN A 52 -12.37 -7.40 -13.58
CA GLN A 52 -12.64 -5.96 -13.53
C GLN A 52 -13.92 -5.75 -12.72
N ALA A 53 -14.06 -4.57 -12.12
CA ALA A 53 -15.27 -4.21 -11.39
C ALA A 53 -16.47 -4.05 -12.33
N GLY A 54 -17.63 -4.48 -11.86
CA GLY A 54 -18.91 -4.08 -12.40
C GLY A 54 -19.30 -2.66 -11.98
N GLU A 55 -20.39 -2.16 -12.55
CA GLU A 55 -20.92 -0.84 -12.21
C GLU A 55 -21.28 -0.75 -10.72
N GLY A 56 -20.72 0.25 -10.03
CA GLY A 56 -21.01 0.53 -8.62
C GLY A 56 -20.39 -0.45 -7.61
N GLU A 57 -19.54 -1.36 -8.04
CA GLU A 57 -18.84 -2.25 -7.12
C GLU A 57 -17.79 -1.48 -6.30
N CYS A 58 -17.76 -1.77 -4.99
CA CYS A 58 -16.90 -1.10 -4.03
C CYS A 58 -15.85 -2.04 -3.45
N TYR A 59 -14.69 -1.49 -3.14
CA TYR A 59 -13.62 -2.15 -2.40
C TYR A 59 -13.24 -1.30 -1.19
N PHE A 60 -13.61 -1.74 0.00
CA PHE A 60 -13.37 -1.02 1.25
C PHE A 60 -12.24 -1.67 2.03
N THR A 61 -11.18 -0.90 2.28
CA THR A 61 -10.00 -1.37 3.00
C THR A 61 -9.88 -0.67 4.34
N LEU A 62 -10.02 -1.44 5.41
CA LEU A 62 -9.88 -0.99 6.79
C LEU A 62 -8.45 -1.29 7.27
N VAL A 63 -7.64 -0.26 7.50
CA VAL A 63 -6.23 -0.39 7.87
C VAL A 63 -6.03 0.03 9.32
N HIS A 64 -5.46 -0.86 10.14
CA HIS A 64 -5.19 -0.61 11.55
C HIS A 64 -3.70 -0.40 11.84
N GLY A 65 -2.81 -1.14 11.21
CA GLY A 65 -1.37 -1.10 11.48
C GLY A 65 -0.61 -0.01 10.73
N ILE A 66 0.55 0.34 11.23
CA ILE A 66 1.49 1.23 10.53
C ILE A 66 2.20 0.41 9.45
N ALA A 67 2.29 0.97 8.24
CA ALA A 67 2.75 0.20 7.09
C ALA A 67 4.22 -0.22 7.15
N HIS A 68 5.08 0.52 7.86
CA HIS A 68 6.50 0.17 8.02
C HIS A 68 6.73 -0.92 9.08
N GLU A 69 5.78 -1.12 10.00
CA GLU A 69 5.85 -2.20 11.00
C GLU A 69 5.15 -3.46 10.53
N SER A 70 4.24 -3.33 9.58
CA SER A 70 3.39 -4.41 9.13
C SER A 70 3.31 -4.47 7.62
N SER A 71 3.90 -5.52 7.05
CA SER A 71 3.76 -5.81 5.62
C SER A 71 2.29 -5.97 5.21
N VAL A 72 1.42 -6.39 6.13
CA VAL A 72 -0.02 -6.54 5.88
C VAL A 72 -0.66 -5.20 5.59
N SER A 73 -0.36 -4.16 6.38
CA SER A 73 -0.87 -2.81 6.15
C SER A 73 -0.34 -2.20 4.86
N PHE A 74 0.95 -2.42 4.57
CA PHE A 74 1.55 -2.00 3.31
C PHE A 74 0.86 -2.65 2.10
N VAL A 75 0.68 -3.97 2.14
CA VAL A 75 0.01 -4.72 1.08
C VAL A 75 -1.45 -4.31 0.93
N ALA A 76 -2.14 -4.00 2.03
CA ALA A 76 -3.52 -3.51 1.98
C ALA A 76 -3.66 -2.20 1.20
N ILE A 77 -2.73 -1.25 1.39
CA ILE A 77 -2.68 0.00 0.61
C ILE A 77 -2.45 -0.30 -0.87
N LEU A 78 -1.52 -1.22 -1.20
CA LEU A 78 -1.29 -1.66 -2.57
C LEU A 78 -2.53 -2.31 -3.19
N GLN A 79 -3.23 -3.15 -2.44
CA GLN A 79 -4.44 -3.82 -2.92
C GLN A 79 -5.57 -2.83 -3.18
N ALA A 80 -5.73 -1.80 -2.33
CA ALA A 80 -6.71 -0.74 -2.56
C ALA A 80 -6.43 0.02 -3.87
N LEU A 81 -5.17 0.36 -4.13
CA LEU A 81 -4.78 1.00 -5.39
C LEU A 81 -5.03 0.08 -6.60
N ARG A 82 -4.74 -1.20 -6.48
CA ARG A 82 -5.02 -2.18 -7.54
C ARG A 82 -6.53 -2.33 -7.78
N ALA A 83 -7.34 -2.36 -6.72
CA ALA A 83 -8.79 -2.41 -6.84
C ALA A 83 -9.34 -1.16 -7.56
N LEU A 84 -8.82 0.04 -7.20
CA LEU A 84 -9.16 1.28 -7.90
C LEU A 84 -8.91 1.17 -9.40
N ARG A 85 -7.74 0.67 -9.78
CA ARG A 85 -7.33 0.49 -11.20
C ARG A 85 -8.09 -0.61 -11.93
N LYS A 86 -8.76 -1.49 -11.19
CA LYS A 86 -9.71 -2.47 -11.72
C LYS A 86 -11.13 -1.93 -11.86
N GLY A 87 -11.33 -0.64 -11.56
CA GLY A 87 -12.61 0.04 -11.71
C GLY A 87 -13.51 0.02 -10.48
N PHE A 88 -13.06 -0.52 -9.34
CA PHE A 88 -13.83 -0.44 -8.09
C PHE A 88 -13.87 0.98 -7.54
N GLU A 89 -15.00 1.40 -6.94
CA GLU A 89 -15.00 2.47 -5.96
C GLU A 89 -14.12 2.03 -4.78
N SER A 90 -12.87 2.48 -4.74
CA SER A 90 -11.91 2.01 -3.76
C SER A 90 -11.70 3.00 -2.63
N VAL A 91 -11.75 2.49 -1.40
CA VAL A 91 -11.68 3.29 -0.18
C VAL A 91 -10.64 2.73 0.77
N LEU A 92 -9.79 3.62 1.30
CA LEU A 92 -8.91 3.37 2.43
C LEU A 92 -9.47 4.05 3.68
N TYR A 93 -9.58 3.31 4.76
CA TYR A 93 -9.96 3.87 6.07
C TYR A 93 -8.84 3.56 7.08
N PHE A 94 -8.11 4.60 7.47
CA PHE A 94 -7.06 4.51 8.48
C PHE A 94 -7.62 4.79 9.87
N TYR A 95 -7.44 3.83 10.81
CA TYR A 95 -7.84 4.03 12.21
C TYR A 95 -6.78 3.49 13.17
N GLY A 96 -6.84 3.92 14.43
CA GLY A 96 -5.80 3.60 15.41
C GLY A 96 -4.41 4.01 14.92
N PRO A 97 -3.39 3.15 15.07
CA PRO A 97 -2.02 3.46 14.63
C PRO A 97 -1.90 3.75 13.13
N ALA A 98 -2.80 3.22 12.31
CA ALA A 98 -2.76 3.43 10.86
C ALA A 98 -2.95 4.90 10.45
N ALA A 99 -3.51 5.75 11.31
CA ALA A 99 -3.62 7.19 11.06
C ALA A 99 -2.25 7.82 10.74
N MET A 100 -1.16 7.27 11.28
CA MET A 100 0.20 7.71 10.99
C MET A 100 0.60 7.52 9.52
N ASN A 101 -0.01 6.59 8.79
CA ASN A 101 0.29 6.39 7.36
C ASN A 101 -0.14 7.59 6.51
N ALA A 102 -1.15 8.33 6.95
CA ALA A 102 -1.72 9.46 6.22
C ALA A 102 -1.01 10.80 6.49
N MET A 103 0.04 10.82 7.30
CA MET A 103 0.79 12.04 7.58
C MET A 103 1.67 12.44 6.39
N ALA A 104 1.57 13.69 5.95
CA ALA A 104 2.36 14.22 4.84
C ALA A 104 3.86 14.22 5.13
N THR A 105 4.22 14.50 6.37
CA THR A 105 5.60 14.43 6.84
C THR A 105 5.71 13.40 7.95
N ARG A 106 6.53 12.39 7.75
CA ARG A 106 6.82 11.35 8.72
C ARG A 106 8.33 11.19 8.84
N GLY A 107 8.79 10.88 10.04
CA GLY A 107 10.19 10.50 10.27
C GLY A 107 10.52 9.06 9.82
N PHE A 108 9.66 8.42 9.05
CA PHE A 108 9.84 7.06 8.62
C PHE A 108 10.52 6.98 7.25
N PRO A 109 11.43 6.01 7.08
CA PRO A 109 12.01 5.75 5.78
C PRO A 109 10.94 5.23 4.80
N THR A 110 11.27 5.25 3.55
CA THR A 110 10.53 4.53 2.51
C THR A 110 10.56 3.03 2.80
N THR A 111 9.49 2.33 2.41
CA THR A 111 9.43 0.88 2.50
C THR A 111 9.84 0.28 1.17
N GLY A 112 10.68 -0.72 1.21
CA GLY A 112 11.28 -1.33 0.04
C GLY A 112 12.69 -0.82 -0.17
N GLU A 113 13.56 -1.71 -0.53
CA GLU A 113 14.94 -1.47 -0.87
C GLU A 113 15.14 -1.72 -2.37
N SER A 114 16.34 -1.42 -2.84
CA SER A 114 16.75 -1.70 -4.22
C SER A 114 16.64 -3.18 -4.63
N ALA A 115 16.53 -4.09 -3.67
CA ALA A 115 16.30 -5.51 -3.91
C ALA A 115 14.81 -5.85 -4.19
N PHE A 116 13.89 -4.96 -3.84
CA PHE A 116 12.48 -5.08 -4.19
C PHE A 116 12.18 -4.09 -5.32
N PRO A 117 11.49 -4.50 -6.40
CA PRO A 117 11.30 -3.63 -7.57
C PRO A 117 10.69 -2.30 -7.17
N GLY A 118 11.51 -1.27 -7.20
CA GLY A 118 11.11 0.08 -6.83
C GLY A 118 11.08 0.33 -5.33
N GLU A 119 11.47 1.52 -4.99
CA GLU A 119 11.32 2.07 -3.67
C GLU A 119 9.85 2.46 -3.44
N HIS A 120 9.22 1.87 -2.44
CA HIS A 120 7.82 2.13 -2.13
C HIS A 120 7.69 3.21 -1.05
N ASN A 121 7.50 4.44 -1.49
CA ASN A 121 7.11 5.52 -0.62
C ASN A 121 5.61 5.44 -0.33
N ILE A 122 5.25 5.15 0.92
CA ILE A 122 3.84 5.00 1.34
C ILE A 122 3.06 6.29 1.13
N ASN A 123 3.66 7.45 1.42
CA ASN A 123 3.01 8.73 1.16
C ASN A 123 2.71 8.90 -0.33
N GLY A 124 3.69 8.66 -1.19
CA GLY A 124 3.50 8.73 -2.63
C GLY A 124 2.47 7.74 -3.17
N GLN A 125 2.29 6.60 -2.51
CA GLN A 125 1.23 5.65 -2.87
C GLN A 125 -0.15 6.16 -2.47
N ILE A 126 -0.29 6.77 -1.28
CA ILE A 126 -1.54 7.37 -0.81
C ILE A 126 -1.89 8.58 -1.68
N GLU A 127 -0.92 9.45 -1.95
CA GLU A 127 -1.09 10.59 -2.85
C GLU A 127 -1.57 10.15 -4.24
N ARG A 128 -0.94 9.11 -4.79
CA ARG A 128 -1.33 8.54 -6.08
C ARG A 128 -2.73 7.93 -6.03
N PHE A 129 -3.07 7.21 -4.96
CA PHE A 129 -4.39 6.64 -4.77
C PHE A 129 -5.47 7.74 -4.78
N ILE A 130 -5.23 8.84 -4.08
CA ILE A 130 -6.13 10.01 -4.08
C ILE A 130 -6.20 10.65 -5.47
N ALA A 131 -5.05 10.87 -6.11
CA ALA A 131 -4.98 11.49 -7.44
C ALA A 131 -5.69 10.66 -8.53
N GLU A 132 -5.70 9.33 -8.39
CA GLU A 132 -6.42 8.43 -9.29
C GLU A 132 -7.91 8.28 -8.95
N GLY A 133 -8.42 8.98 -7.92
CA GLY A 133 -9.85 9.01 -7.55
C GLY A 133 -10.23 8.11 -6.36
N GLY A 134 -9.28 7.54 -5.67
CA GLY A 134 -9.52 6.78 -4.44
C GLY A 134 -9.88 7.71 -3.27
N THR A 135 -10.68 7.21 -2.35
CA THR A 135 -11.10 7.95 -1.15
C THR A 135 -10.31 7.49 0.07
N VAL A 136 -9.78 8.43 0.85
CA VAL A 136 -9.01 8.14 2.07
C VAL A 136 -9.65 8.81 3.26
N TYR A 137 -10.12 8.00 4.20
CA TYR A 137 -10.64 8.44 5.49
C TYR A 137 -9.60 8.22 6.59
N VAL A 138 -9.52 9.14 7.55
CA VAL A 138 -8.59 9.06 8.68
C VAL A 138 -9.32 9.33 9.99
N CYS A 139 -9.28 8.37 10.90
CA CYS A 139 -9.95 8.47 12.18
C CYS A 139 -9.29 9.53 13.09
N ARG A 140 -10.05 10.53 13.51
CA ARG A 140 -9.58 11.59 14.44
C ARG A 140 -9.10 11.04 15.78
N PHE A 141 -9.72 9.95 16.27
CA PHE A 141 -9.26 9.30 17.48
C PHE A 141 -7.85 8.71 17.30
N GLY A 142 -7.57 8.12 16.15
CA GLY A 142 -6.23 7.63 15.82
C GLY A 142 -5.20 8.77 15.78
N LEU A 143 -5.56 9.92 15.20
CA LEU A 143 -4.70 11.11 15.22
C LEU A 143 -4.44 11.56 16.65
N SER A 144 -5.49 11.73 17.44
CA SER A 144 -5.40 12.20 18.83
C SER A 144 -4.56 11.29 19.72
N LEU A 145 -4.69 9.97 19.58
CA LEU A 145 -3.90 8.98 20.34
C LEU A 145 -2.39 9.10 20.10
N HIS A 146 -2.01 9.55 18.92
CA HIS A 146 -0.60 9.66 18.52
C HIS A 146 -0.08 11.11 18.50
N GLY A 147 -0.87 12.07 19.02
CA GLY A 147 -0.49 13.48 19.03
C GLY A 147 -0.35 14.10 17.64
N LEU A 148 -1.06 13.57 16.67
CA LEU A 148 -1.05 14.02 15.27
C LEU A 148 -2.15 15.05 15.03
N ARG A 149 -1.95 15.90 14.03
CA ARG A 149 -2.84 17.00 13.68
C ARG A 149 -3.45 16.79 12.30
N GLU A 150 -4.69 17.24 12.12
CA GLU A 150 -5.39 17.12 10.84
C GLU A 150 -4.72 17.93 9.73
N GLU A 151 -4.14 19.07 10.07
CA GLU A 151 -3.42 19.93 9.13
C GLU A 151 -2.12 19.32 8.57
N ASP A 152 -1.61 18.28 9.22
CA ASP A 152 -0.42 17.56 8.79
C ASP A 152 -0.73 16.35 7.90
N LEU A 153 -2.01 16.12 7.59
CA LEU A 153 -2.43 15.03 6.70
C LEU A 153 -2.03 15.29 5.24
N ILE A 154 -1.81 14.20 4.52
CA ILE A 154 -1.70 14.25 3.05
C ILE A 154 -2.94 14.93 2.48
N ALA A 155 -2.73 15.86 1.55
CA ALA A 155 -3.80 16.59 0.90
C ALA A 155 -4.81 15.64 0.24
N GLY A 156 -6.09 15.83 0.54
CA GLY A 156 -7.18 14.97 0.06
C GLY A 156 -7.58 13.85 1.02
N CYS A 157 -6.85 13.63 2.11
CA CYS A 157 -7.33 12.79 3.20
C CYS A 157 -8.48 13.48 3.94
N ILE A 158 -9.49 12.70 4.33
CA ILE A 158 -10.72 13.17 4.99
C ILE A 158 -10.70 12.72 6.44
N PRO A 159 -10.50 13.65 7.40
CA PRO A 159 -10.57 13.30 8.82
C PRO A 159 -12.01 13.02 9.24
N CYS A 160 -12.21 11.89 9.92
CA CYS A 160 -13.53 11.35 10.30
C CYS A 160 -13.74 11.30 11.81
N HIS A 161 -15.00 11.34 12.21
CA HIS A 161 -15.38 11.17 13.61
C HIS A 161 -14.99 9.75 14.10
N PRO A 162 -14.60 9.57 15.36
CA PRO A 162 -14.23 8.26 15.90
C PRO A 162 -15.26 7.15 15.72
N LEU A 163 -16.55 7.48 15.72
CA LEU A 163 -17.63 6.50 15.53
C LEU A 163 -17.85 6.12 14.06
N ASP A 164 -17.33 6.91 13.12
CA ASP A 164 -17.52 6.66 11.68
C ASP A 164 -16.88 5.36 11.21
N VAL A 165 -15.90 4.81 11.94
CA VAL A 165 -15.27 3.54 11.55
C VAL A 165 -16.27 2.40 11.45
N GLN A 166 -17.19 2.31 12.42
CA GLN A 166 -18.20 1.28 12.41
C GLN A 166 -19.29 1.57 11.39
N ASP A 167 -19.73 2.82 11.30
CA ASP A 167 -20.77 3.22 10.37
C ASP A 167 -20.30 3.12 8.92
N ALA A 168 -19.04 3.46 8.63
CA ALA A 168 -18.42 3.24 7.32
C ALA A 168 -18.39 1.75 6.96
N LEU A 169 -17.97 0.89 7.90
CA LEU A 169 -17.97 -0.56 7.67
C LEU A 169 -19.37 -1.07 7.34
N ILE A 170 -20.39 -0.66 8.10
CA ILE A 170 -21.78 -1.04 7.85
C ILE A 170 -22.28 -0.48 6.50
N HIS A 171 -21.95 0.77 6.21
CA HIS A 171 -22.34 1.43 4.97
C HIS A 171 -21.80 0.67 3.75
N TYR A 172 -20.50 0.41 3.70
CA TYR A 172 -19.88 -0.30 2.59
C TYR A 172 -20.29 -1.77 2.51
N ALA A 173 -20.47 -2.44 3.65
CA ALA A 173 -21.01 -3.81 3.67
C ALA A 173 -22.43 -3.88 3.06
N ARG A 174 -23.30 -2.90 3.37
CA ARG A 174 -24.64 -2.81 2.78
C ARG A 174 -24.64 -2.47 1.30
N LYS A 175 -23.62 -1.78 0.81
CA LYS A 175 -23.38 -1.56 -0.63
C LYS A 175 -22.88 -2.82 -1.34
N GLY A 176 -22.60 -3.90 -0.63
CA GLY A 176 -22.02 -5.11 -1.19
C GLY A 176 -20.52 -5.02 -1.47
N ALA A 177 -19.82 -4.10 -0.81
CA ALA A 177 -18.39 -3.94 -1.01
C ALA A 177 -17.60 -5.20 -0.63
N ILE A 178 -16.51 -5.43 -1.35
CA ILE A 178 -15.46 -6.34 -0.89
C ILE A 178 -14.76 -5.68 0.29
N ILE A 179 -14.84 -6.30 1.46
CA ILE A 179 -14.21 -5.79 2.69
C ILE A 179 -12.84 -6.43 2.86
N ASN A 180 -11.81 -5.61 2.86
CA ASN A 180 -10.43 -5.99 3.20
C ASN A 180 -10.06 -5.35 4.54
N SER A 181 -9.56 -6.12 5.50
CA SER A 181 -9.19 -5.60 6.81
C SER A 181 -7.85 -6.13 7.26
N THR A 182 -7.02 -5.24 7.79
CA THR A 182 -5.75 -5.61 8.43
C THR A 182 -5.89 -5.83 9.94
N TYR A 183 -7.10 -5.69 10.46
CA TYR A 183 -7.38 -5.94 11.86
C TYR A 183 -7.47 -7.45 12.12
N ASN A 184 -6.56 -7.94 12.95
CA ASN A 184 -6.62 -9.31 13.47
C ASN A 184 -7.17 -9.25 14.90
N LEU A 185 -8.27 -9.97 15.14
CA LEU A 185 -8.80 -10.21 16.45
C LEU A 185 -7.95 -11.23 17.19
#